data_0cb8f23fc35437f4a47ce9a1258b1232
#
_entry.id   0cb8f23fc35437f4a47ce9a1258b1232
#
_cell.length_a   1.000
_cell.length_b   1.000
_cell.length_c   1.000
_cell.angle_alpha   90.00
_cell.angle_beta   90.00
_cell.angle_gamma   90.00
#
_symmetry.space_group_name_H-M   'P 1'
#
loop_
_entity.id
_entity.type
_entity.pdbx_description
1 polymer ?
#
loop_
_entity_poly.entity_id
_entity_poly.type
_entity_poly.pdbx_seq_one_letter_code
_entity_poly.pdbx_strand_id
1 'polypeptide(L)'
;VAHLGARKPGAISGGERQRVALARSLVTDPLLLLLDEPLSALDAIVKSKIIDDLRAWNTSRNIPIIYVTHSPEEAYALGERIIVLESGAILAQGSPQQVLEAPRHETVAQLAGFENIFDATVTAVREEQGTMRCRLGSSALELEVPLLRTEAGWATRVAIRAGDILVATARPEGISARNTFPGRLVSLERRGVTVIATVDSGVSFEVHLTPSAVEALGLGPGQQIWLVIKTYSCHLVTPAQKMTGLVDAR
;
A
#
# COMPACT_ATOMS: atom_id res chain seq x y z
N VAL A 1 -6.93 9.41 -29.29
CA VAL A 1 -5.72 9.34 -30.17
C VAL A 1 -5.99 9.79 -31.62
N ALA A 2 -7.23 9.82 -32.10
CA ALA A 2 -7.56 10.19 -33.50
C ALA A 2 -6.93 11.53 -33.95
N HIS A 3 -6.89 12.54 -33.08
CA HIS A 3 -6.28 13.86 -33.34
C HIS A 3 -4.76 13.83 -33.56
N LEU A 4 -4.10 12.71 -33.27
CA LEU A 4 -2.66 12.52 -33.43
C LEU A 4 -2.30 11.91 -34.80
N GLY A 5 -3.30 11.44 -35.59
CA GLY A 5 -3.07 10.68 -36.83
C GLY A 5 -2.25 11.41 -37.90
N ALA A 6 -2.25 12.76 -37.90
CA ALA A 6 -1.44 13.54 -38.82
C ALA A 6 -0.06 13.95 -38.29
N ARG A 7 0.28 13.61 -37.03
CA ARG A 7 1.56 14.01 -36.42
C ARG A 7 2.62 12.92 -36.63
N LYS A 8 3.87 13.35 -36.84
CA LYS A 8 5.01 12.41 -36.86
C LYS A 8 5.28 11.87 -35.46
N PRO A 9 5.74 10.59 -35.31
CA PRO A 9 6.02 9.99 -34.00
C PRO A 9 6.98 10.79 -33.11
N GLY A 10 7.94 11.51 -33.70
CA GLY A 10 8.86 12.38 -32.94
C GLY A 10 8.24 13.71 -32.46
N ALA A 11 7.04 14.08 -32.95
CA ALA A 11 6.35 15.31 -32.60
C ALA A 11 5.23 15.12 -31.56
N ILE A 12 5.15 13.94 -30.94
CA ILE A 12 4.18 13.61 -29.88
C ILE A 12 4.88 13.32 -28.56
N SER A 13 4.21 13.64 -27.45
CA SER A 13 4.74 13.41 -26.09
C SER A 13 4.90 11.93 -25.75
N GLY A 14 5.62 11.61 -24.66
CA GLY A 14 5.77 10.25 -24.17
C GLY A 14 4.43 9.58 -23.90
N GLY A 15 3.53 10.24 -23.18
CA GLY A 15 2.19 9.75 -22.89
C GLY A 15 1.32 9.61 -24.14
N GLU A 16 1.44 10.50 -25.13
CA GLU A 16 0.75 10.36 -26.43
C GLU A 16 1.26 9.11 -27.18
N ARG A 17 2.58 8.84 -27.14
CA ARG A 17 3.15 7.63 -27.76
C ARG A 17 2.63 6.37 -27.07
N GLN A 18 2.56 6.32 -25.73
CA GLN A 18 1.98 5.19 -25.01
C GLN A 18 0.52 4.93 -25.39
N ARG A 19 -0.31 5.97 -25.42
CA ARG A 19 -1.72 5.84 -25.85
C ARG A 19 -1.86 5.33 -27.29
N VAL A 20 -0.99 5.78 -28.21
CA VAL A 20 -0.98 5.28 -29.58
C VAL A 20 -0.55 3.82 -29.64
N ALA A 21 0.47 3.43 -28.84
CA ALA A 21 0.92 2.04 -28.79
C ALA A 21 -0.17 1.10 -28.23
N LEU A 22 -0.86 1.51 -27.14
CA LEU A 22 -2.00 0.78 -26.61
C LEU A 22 -3.14 0.66 -27.62
N ALA A 23 -3.53 1.75 -28.26
CA ALA A 23 -4.58 1.72 -29.29
C ALA A 23 -4.22 0.81 -30.47
N ARG A 24 -2.94 0.77 -30.87
CA ARG A 24 -2.44 -0.11 -31.92
C ARG A 24 -2.58 -1.59 -31.54
N SER A 25 -2.28 -1.95 -30.28
CA SER A 25 -2.42 -3.35 -29.82
C SER A 25 -3.88 -3.80 -29.73
N LEU A 26 -4.81 -2.87 -29.43
CA LEU A 26 -6.23 -3.18 -29.31
C LEU A 26 -6.94 -3.30 -30.67
N VAL A 27 -6.51 -2.52 -31.68
CA VAL A 27 -7.14 -2.46 -33.02
C VAL A 27 -6.94 -3.75 -33.81
N THR A 28 -5.92 -4.55 -33.46
CA THR A 28 -5.62 -5.83 -34.15
C THR A 28 -6.54 -6.98 -33.75
N ASP A 29 -7.48 -6.74 -32.85
CA ASP A 29 -8.41 -7.73 -32.28
C ASP A 29 -7.68 -9.00 -31.76
N PRO A 30 -6.78 -8.84 -30.78
CA PRO A 30 -5.90 -9.89 -30.32
C PRO A 30 -6.65 -10.96 -29.52
N LEU A 31 -6.15 -12.21 -29.54
CA LEU A 31 -6.65 -13.31 -28.69
C LEU A 31 -6.04 -13.28 -27.26
N LEU A 32 -4.95 -12.58 -27.07
CA LEU A 32 -4.23 -12.37 -25.81
C LEU A 32 -3.58 -10.99 -25.86
N LEU A 33 -3.71 -10.22 -24.80
CA LEU A 33 -3.08 -8.90 -24.69
C LEU A 33 -1.97 -8.95 -23.63
N LEU A 34 -0.75 -8.56 -24.05
CA LEU A 34 0.41 -8.42 -23.16
C LEU A 34 0.75 -6.93 -23.03
N LEU A 35 0.66 -6.41 -21.84
CA LEU A 35 0.91 -5.01 -21.53
C LEU A 35 2.02 -4.90 -20.47
N ASP A 36 3.11 -4.24 -20.82
CA ASP A 36 4.25 -3.99 -19.94
C ASP A 36 4.33 -2.49 -19.66
N GLU A 37 4.04 -2.09 -18.42
CA GLU A 37 4.02 -0.70 -17.93
C GLU A 37 3.29 0.27 -18.87
N PRO A 38 2.08 -0.07 -19.38
CA PRO A 38 1.48 0.67 -20.48
C PRO A 38 1.02 2.09 -20.14
N LEU A 39 0.94 2.43 -18.84
CA LEU A 39 0.45 3.72 -18.35
C LEU A 39 1.50 4.50 -17.54
N SER A 40 2.76 4.06 -17.48
CA SER A 40 3.79 4.64 -16.61
C SER A 40 4.10 6.12 -16.89
N ALA A 41 3.99 6.59 -18.13
CA ALA A 41 4.28 7.99 -18.51
C ALA A 41 3.05 8.90 -18.53
N LEU A 42 1.92 8.48 -17.91
CA LEU A 42 0.66 9.23 -17.90
C LEU A 42 0.39 9.84 -16.52
N ASP A 43 -0.29 10.99 -16.53
CA ASP A 43 -0.83 11.58 -15.31
C ASP A 43 -2.04 10.80 -14.77
N ALA A 44 -2.36 10.98 -13.49
CA ALA A 44 -3.37 10.21 -12.78
C ALA A 44 -4.77 10.31 -13.41
N ILE A 45 -5.15 11.49 -13.93
CA ILE A 45 -6.48 11.72 -14.54
C ILE A 45 -6.61 10.91 -15.83
N VAL A 46 -5.57 10.96 -16.67
CA VAL A 46 -5.54 10.22 -17.94
C VAL A 46 -5.44 8.72 -17.69
N LYS A 47 -4.65 8.29 -16.69
CA LYS A 47 -4.58 6.88 -16.27
C LYS A 47 -5.94 6.32 -15.92
N SER A 48 -6.67 6.97 -14.99
CA SER A 48 -7.99 6.52 -14.56
C SER A 48 -8.92 6.28 -15.73
N LYS A 49 -8.99 7.26 -16.65
CA LYS A 49 -9.84 7.14 -17.85
C LYS A 49 -9.45 5.97 -18.75
N ILE A 50 -8.14 5.73 -18.97
CA ILE A 50 -7.70 4.62 -19.81
C ILE A 50 -7.97 3.27 -19.13
N ILE A 51 -7.84 3.18 -17.81
CA ILE A 51 -8.20 2.00 -17.05
C ILE A 51 -9.68 1.66 -17.25
N ASP A 52 -10.56 2.65 -17.13
CA ASP A 52 -12.00 2.47 -17.37
C ASP A 52 -12.30 2.05 -18.81
N ASP A 53 -11.66 2.70 -19.79
CA ASP A 53 -11.80 2.37 -21.21
C ASP A 53 -11.32 0.93 -21.50
N LEU A 54 -10.18 0.51 -20.91
CA LEU A 54 -9.64 -0.84 -21.09
C LEU A 54 -10.54 -1.91 -20.47
N ARG A 55 -11.10 -1.63 -19.27
CA ARG A 55 -12.09 -2.51 -18.62
C ARG A 55 -13.33 -2.68 -19.51
N ALA A 56 -13.91 -1.55 -19.95
CA ALA A 56 -15.10 -1.57 -20.80
C ALA A 56 -14.85 -2.32 -22.12
N TRP A 57 -13.65 -2.10 -22.71
CA TRP A 57 -13.26 -2.81 -23.94
C TRP A 57 -13.15 -4.31 -23.69
N ASN A 58 -12.51 -4.75 -22.60
CA ASN A 58 -12.33 -6.17 -22.30
C ASN A 58 -13.62 -6.85 -21.87
N THR A 59 -14.54 -6.15 -21.20
CA THR A 59 -15.86 -6.69 -20.84
C THR A 59 -16.64 -7.19 -22.06
N SER A 60 -16.49 -6.54 -23.22
CA SER A 60 -17.16 -6.93 -24.46
C SER A 60 -16.45 -8.05 -25.22
N ARG A 61 -15.16 -8.25 -24.99
CA ARG A 61 -14.32 -9.20 -25.75
C ARG A 61 -13.90 -10.43 -24.96
N ASN A 62 -13.81 -10.28 -23.64
CA ASN A 62 -13.46 -11.32 -22.69
C ASN A 62 -12.16 -12.07 -23.05
N ILE A 63 -11.12 -11.34 -23.41
CA ILE A 63 -9.82 -11.91 -23.74
C ILE A 63 -8.89 -11.91 -22.52
N PRO A 64 -7.96 -12.85 -22.42
CA PRO A 64 -6.92 -12.82 -21.39
C PRO A 64 -6.03 -11.58 -21.55
N ILE A 65 -5.75 -10.89 -20.45
CA ILE A 65 -4.79 -9.78 -20.41
C ILE A 65 -3.73 -10.11 -19.37
N ILE A 66 -2.46 -10.09 -19.75
CA ILE A 66 -1.33 -10.08 -18.84
C ILE A 66 -0.86 -8.64 -18.75
N TYR A 67 -0.99 -8.05 -17.57
CA TYR A 67 -0.69 -6.65 -17.30
C TYR A 67 0.44 -6.55 -16.28
N VAL A 68 1.59 -6.03 -16.68
CA VAL A 68 2.73 -5.81 -15.81
C VAL A 68 2.74 -4.35 -15.38
N THR A 69 2.80 -4.12 -14.08
CA THR A 69 2.87 -2.77 -13.50
C THR A 69 3.52 -2.80 -12.11
N HIS A 70 4.08 -1.68 -11.70
CA HIS A 70 4.49 -1.43 -10.32
C HIS A 70 3.46 -0.59 -9.52
N SER A 71 2.31 -0.22 -10.14
CA SER A 71 1.24 0.54 -9.49
C SER A 71 0.21 -0.40 -8.87
N PRO A 72 0.08 -0.42 -7.53
CA PRO A 72 -0.95 -1.18 -6.84
C PRO A 72 -2.37 -0.77 -7.26
N GLU A 73 -2.58 0.52 -7.57
CA GLU A 73 -3.87 1.04 -8.00
C GLU A 73 -4.28 0.45 -9.35
N GLU A 74 -3.35 0.37 -10.30
CA GLU A 74 -3.61 -0.26 -11.61
C GLU A 74 -3.89 -1.76 -11.44
N ALA A 75 -3.07 -2.45 -10.63
CA ALA A 75 -3.24 -3.85 -10.33
C ALA A 75 -4.59 -4.14 -9.64
N TYR A 76 -5.01 -3.29 -8.70
CA TYR A 76 -6.30 -3.41 -8.02
C TYR A 76 -7.47 -3.12 -8.95
N ALA A 77 -7.32 -2.12 -9.81
CA ALA A 77 -8.38 -1.69 -10.72
C ALA A 77 -8.64 -2.69 -11.86
N LEU A 78 -7.60 -3.33 -12.41
CA LEU A 78 -7.69 -4.17 -13.61
C LEU A 78 -7.60 -5.66 -13.30
N GLY A 79 -6.91 -6.06 -12.21
CA GLY A 79 -6.56 -7.43 -11.94
C GLY A 79 -7.71 -8.25 -11.35
N GLU A 80 -8.05 -9.37 -11.94
CA GLU A 80 -8.82 -10.43 -11.29
C GLU A 80 -7.92 -11.29 -10.41
N ARG A 81 -6.66 -11.43 -10.82
CA ARG A 81 -5.60 -12.15 -10.11
C ARG A 81 -4.30 -11.36 -10.19
N ILE A 82 -3.64 -11.22 -9.05
CA ILE A 82 -2.32 -10.60 -8.93
C ILE A 82 -1.28 -11.67 -8.67
N ILE A 83 -0.11 -11.52 -9.29
CA ILE A 83 1.10 -12.26 -9.00
C ILE A 83 2.18 -11.22 -8.69
N VAL A 84 2.71 -11.24 -7.48
CA VAL A 84 3.85 -10.40 -7.08
C VAL A 84 5.13 -11.20 -7.26
N LEU A 85 6.06 -10.63 -8.02
CA LEU A 85 7.37 -11.23 -8.30
C LEU A 85 8.45 -10.49 -7.52
N GLU A 86 9.36 -11.24 -6.91
CA GLU A 86 10.59 -10.74 -6.31
C GLU A 86 11.75 -11.60 -6.77
N SER A 87 12.77 -10.97 -7.39
CA SER A 87 13.98 -11.65 -7.89
C SER A 87 13.68 -12.88 -8.78
N GLY A 88 12.63 -12.80 -9.60
CA GLY A 88 12.24 -13.88 -10.52
C GLY A 88 11.39 -15.00 -9.89
N ALA A 89 11.11 -14.94 -8.58
CA ALA A 89 10.27 -15.90 -7.87
C ALA A 89 8.90 -15.30 -7.53
N ILE A 90 7.87 -16.15 -7.43
CA ILE A 90 6.54 -15.73 -6.98
C ILE A 90 6.57 -15.55 -5.47
N LEU A 91 6.40 -14.30 -5.02
CA LEU A 91 6.32 -13.94 -3.59
C LEU A 91 4.89 -14.08 -3.05
N ALA A 92 3.91 -13.64 -3.83
CA ALA A 92 2.50 -13.73 -3.47
C ALA A 92 1.63 -13.85 -4.73
N GLN A 93 0.47 -14.49 -4.59
CA GLN A 93 -0.54 -14.56 -5.65
C GLN A 93 -1.95 -14.71 -5.05
N GLY A 94 -2.94 -14.12 -5.71
CA GLY A 94 -4.34 -14.17 -5.27
C GLY A 94 -5.19 -13.10 -5.92
N SER A 95 -6.38 -12.85 -5.37
CA SER A 95 -7.15 -11.66 -5.75
C SER A 95 -6.46 -10.38 -5.24
N PRO A 96 -6.76 -9.20 -5.84
CA PRO A 96 -6.24 -7.93 -5.33
C PRO A 96 -6.46 -7.73 -3.83
N GLN A 97 -7.65 -8.08 -3.33
CA GLN A 97 -7.99 -7.99 -1.92
C GLN A 97 -7.10 -8.88 -1.05
N GLN A 98 -6.91 -10.14 -1.46
CA GLN A 98 -6.08 -11.09 -0.69
C GLN A 98 -4.62 -10.67 -0.63
N VAL A 99 -4.10 -10.09 -1.71
CA VAL A 99 -2.67 -9.75 -1.82
C VAL A 99 -2.36 -8.36 -1.26
N LEU A 100 -3.16 -7.33 -1.61
CA LEU A 100 -2.85 -5.94 -1.31
C LEU A 100 -3.51 -5.40 -0.04
N GLU A 101 -4.69 -5.93 0.36
CA GLU A 101 -5.36 -5.48 1.59
C GLU A 101 -4.88 -6.25 2.82
N ALA A 102 -4.47 -7.52 2.65
CA ALA A 102 -3.98 -8.36 3.73
C ALA A 102 -2.60 -8.97 3.39
N PRO A 103 -1.57 -8.14 3.20
CA PRO A 103 -0.24 -8.60 2.82
C PRO A 103 0.35 -9.51 3.89
N ARG A 104 1.01 -10.59 3.46
CA ARG A 104 1.73 -11.52 4.35
C ARG A 104 3.24 -11.34 4.32
N HIS A 105 3.75 -10.58 3.35
CA HIS A 105 5.16 -10.31 3.15
C HIS A 105 5.42 -8.80 3.20
N GLU A 106 6.53 -8.41 3.78
CA GLU A 106 6.91 -7.00 3.90
C GLU A 106 6.98 -6.29 2.54
N THR A 107 7.62 -6.90 1.54
CA THR A 107 7.70 -6.34 0.19
C THR A 107 6.32 -6.06 -0.40
N VAL A 108 5.35 -6.97 -0.17
CA VAL A 108 3.98 -6.78 -0.62
C VAL A 108 3.30 -5.65 0.16
N ALA A 109 3.54 -5.55 1.47
CA ALA A 109 3.01 -4.46 2.29
C ALA A 109 3.55 -3.10 1.82
N GLN A 110 4.85 -3.01 1.55
CA GLN A 110 5.47 -1.80 1.00
C GLN A 110 4.86 -1.40 -0.35
N LEU A 111 4.71 -2.36 -1.27
CA LEU A 111 4.04 -2.15 -2.56
C LEU A 111 2.58 -1.71 -2.37
N ALA A 112 1.88 -2.24 -1.37
CA ALA A 112 0.48 -1.93 -1.09
C ALA A 112 0.27 -0.62 -0.29
N GLY A 113 1.34 0.17 -0.05
CA GLY A 113 1.26 1.47 0.62
C GLY A 113 1.09 1.37 2.14
N PHE A 114 1.78 0.41 2.77
CA PHE A 114 1.92 0.38 4.22
C PHE A 114 3.20 1.12 4.60
N GLU A 115 3.06 2.36 5.07
CA GLU A 115 4.20 3.25 5.36
C GLU A 115 4.85 2.91 6.71
N ASN A 116 4.06 2.44 7.68
CA ASN A 116 4.54 2.09 9.01
C ASN A 116 4.80 0.58 9.10
N ILE A 117 6.06 0.18 9.02
CA ILE A 117 6.47 -1.23 9.16
C ILE A 117 7.51 -1.31 10.27
N PHE A 118 7.17 -2.03 11.35
CA PHE A 118 7.99 -2.13 12.54
C PHE A 118 8.41 -3.57 12.80
N ASP A 119 9.66 -3.79 13.20
CA ASP A 119 10.04 -5.05 13.83
C ASP A 119 9.22 -5.23 15.11
N ALA A 120 8.73 -6.43 15.36
CA ALA A 120 7.87 -6.70 16.49
C ALA A 120 8.12 -8.09 17.09
N THR A 121 7.81 -8.24 18.37
CA THR A 121 7.87 -9.53 19.08
C THR A 121 6.52 -9.76 19.74
N VAL A 122 5.94 -10.95 19.55
CA VAL A 122 4.71 -11.37 20.22
C VAL A 122 4.98 -11.52 21.72
N THR A 123 4.27 -10.74 22.55
CA THR A 123 4.42 -10.76 24.01
C THR A 123 3.32 -11.56 24.70
N ALA A 124 2.14 -11.65 24.10
CA ALA A 124 1.02 -12.44 24.61
C ALA A 124 0.08 -12.88 23.49
N VAL A 125 -0.45 -14.09 23.61
CA VAL A 125 -1.50 -14.66 22.74
C VAL A 125 -2.80 -14.73 23.55
N ARG A 126 -3.91 -14.24 22.98
CA ARG A 126 -5.23 -14.17 23.62
C ARG A 126 -6.27 -14.83 22.73
N GLU A 127 -6.27 -16.15 22.70
CA GLU A 127 -7.12 -16.95 21.80
C GLU A 127 -8.60 -16.65 21.96
N GLU A 128 -9.09 -16.55 23.21
CA GLU A 128 -10.51 -16.24 23.49
C GLU A 128 -10.96 -14.87 22.98
N GLN A 129 -10.01 -13.92 22.82
CA GLN A 129 -10.26 -12.58 22.32
C GLN A 129 -10.02 -12.45 20.82
N GLY A 130 -9.45 -13.48 20.18
CA GLY A 130 -9.05 -13.46 18.78
C GLY A 130 -7.92 -12.46 18.47
N THR A 131 -7.06 -12.16 19.47
CA THR A 131 -6.00 -11.15 19.36
C THR A 131 -4.67 -11.60 19.96
N MET A 132 -3.60 -10.88 19.65
CA MET A 132 -2.28 -11.01 20.26
C MET A 132 -1.77 -9.62 20.64
N ARG A 133 -0.75 -9.58 21.50
CA ARG A 133 0.03 -8.37 21.74
C ARG A 133 1.41 -8.50 21.13
N CYS A 134 1.83 -7.44 20.46
CA CYS A 134 3.15 -7.34 19.85
C CYS A 134 3.84 -6.07 20.37
N ARG A 135 5.05 -6.23 20.89
CA ARG A 135 5.92 -5.11 21.28
C ARG A 135 6.72 -4.67 20.06
N LEU A 136 6.73 -3.35 19.79
CA LEU A 136 7.41 -2.77 18.64
C LEU A 136 8.89 -2.48 18.93
N GLY A 137 9.77 -3.14 18.19
CA GLY A 137 11.22 -2.98 18.30
C GLY A 137 11.73 -3.12 19.74
N SER A 138 12.58 -2.18 20.15
CA SER A 138 13.09 -2.05 21.52
C SER A 138 12.26 -1.13 22.41
N SER A 139 11.14 -0.57 21.89
CA SER A 139 10.27 0.33 22.66
C SER A 139 9.43 -0.42 23.67
N ALA A 140 8.84 0.31 24.63
CA ALA A 140 7.84 -0.24 25.55
C ALA A 140 6.42 -0.29 24.92
N LEU A 141 6.25 0.19 23.69
CA LEU A 141 4.94 0.24 23.03
C LEU A 141 4.51 -1.14 22.59
N GLU A 142 3.34 -1.53 23.04
CA GLU A 142 2.67 -2.77 22.61
C GLU A 142 1.40 -2.44 21.83
N LEU A 143 1.20 -3.15 20.70
CA LEU A 143 -0.03 -3.11 19.92
C LEU A 143 -0.81 -4.42 20.07
N GLU A 144 -2.12 -4.30 20.13
CA GLU A 144 -3.04 -5.40 19.95
C GLU A 144 -3.27 -5.62 18.45
N VAL A 145 -3.00 -6.83 17.99
CA VAL A 145 -3.06 -7.22 16.57
C VAL A 145 -3.97 -8.44 16.43
N PRO A 146 -4.49 -8.76 15.23
CA PRO A 146 -5.29 -9.96 15.01
C PRO A 146 -4.52 -11.24 15.37
N LEU A 147 -5.26 -12.25 15.85
CA LEU A 147 -4.68 -13.55 16.19
C LEU A 147 -4.12 -14.26 14.95
N LEU A 148 -2.88 -14.71 15.05
CA LEU A 148 -2.30 -15.72 14.16
C LEU A 148 -1.90 -16.96 14.99
N ARG A 149 -1.77 -18.11 14.34
CA ARG A 149 -1.24 -19.33 14.97
C ARG A 149 0.25 -19.17 15.19
N THR A 150 0.61 -18.74 16.39
CA THR A 150 2.00 -18.49 16.81
C THR A 150 2.09 -18.52 18.34
N GLU A 151 3.30 -18.39 18.87
CA GLU A 151 3.60 -18.42 20.29
C GLU A 151 4.23 -17.10 20.76
N ALA A 152 4.18 -16.85 22.06
CA ALA A 152 4.89 -15.73 22.66
C ALA A 152 6.42 -15.88 22.42
N GLY A 153 7.08 -14.75 22.13
CA GLY A 153 8.50 -14.72 21.75
C GLY A 153 8.73 -14.77 20.23
N TRP A 154 7.70 -15.04 19.41
CA TRP A 154 7.86 -15.06 17.97
C TRP A 154 8.17 -13.65 17.42
N ALA A 155 9.24 -13.56 16.61
CA ALA A 155 9.64 -12.32 15.95
C ALA A 155 8.88 -12.18 14.62
N THR A 156 8.30 -11.01 14.39
CA THR A 156 7.49 -10.68 13.23
C THR A 156 7.68 -9.22 12.84
N ARG A 157 6.92 -8.74 11.88
CA ARG A 157 6.74 -7.31 11.62
C ARG A 157 5.28 -6.94 11.65
N VAL A 158 4.99 -5.73 12.14
CA VAL A 158 3.65 -5.14 12.11
C VAL A 158 3.65 -4.03 11.07
N ALA A 159 2.76 -4.14 10.08
CA ALA A 159 2.56 -3.16 9.02
C ALA A 159 1.22 -2.44 9.22
N ILE A 160 1.22 -1.11 9.10
CA ILE A 160 0.06 -0.24 9.30
C ILE A 160 0.09 0.85 8.24
N ARG A 161 -1.03 1.10 7.58
CA ARG A 161 -1.14 2.23 6.66
C ARG A 161 -1.23 3.54 7.42
N ALA A 162 -0.51 4.55 6.96
CA ALA A 162 -0.54 5.88 7.57
C ALA A 162 -1.94 6.51 7.58
N GLY A 163 -2.77 6.20 6.57
CA GLY A 163 -4.15 6.64 6.49
C GLY A 163 -5.13 5.95 7.46
N ASP A 164 -4.75 4.79 8.03
CA ASP A 164 -5.58 4.05 8.99
C ASP A 164 -5.36 4.50 10.44
N ILE A 165 -4.41 5.41 10.67
CA ILE A 165 -4.08 5.94 11.98
C ILE A 165 -4.88 7.22 12.21
N LEU A 166 -5.76 7.21 13.20
CA LEU A 166 -6.49 8.40 13.61
C LEU A 166 -5.68 9.18 14.65
N VAL A 167 -5.86 10.51 14.64
CA VAL A 167 -5.28 11.44 15.62
C VAL A 167 -6.37 12.06 16.45
N ALA A 168 -6.13 12.16 17.77
CA ALA A 168 -6.99 12.90 18.69
C ALA A 168 -6.15 13.83 19.58
N THR A 169 -6.69 14.97 19.95
CA THR A 169 -6.02 15.97 20.84
C THR A 169 -6.19 15.62 22.31
N ALA A 170 -7.13 14.76 22.66
CA ALA A 170 -7.35 14.21 23.99
C ALA A 170 -7.48 12.69 23.91
N ARG A 171 -7.29 12.00 25.05
CA ARG A 171 -7.47 10.55 25.12
C ARG A 171 -8.92 10.20 24.76
N PRO A 172 -9.15 9.45 23.66
CA PRO A 172 -10.49 9.07 23.27
C PRO A 172 -11.04 7.96 24.19
N GLU A 173 -12.32 8.05 24.50
CA GLU A 173 -13.05 7.08 25.33
C GLU A 173 -14.26 6.52 24.55
N GLY A 174 -14.76 5.36 24.96
CA GLY A 174 -15.96 4.77 24.37
C GLY A 174 -15.82 4.30 22.92
N ILE A 175 -14.61 4.03 22.45
CA ILE A 175 -14.32 3.61 21.07
C ILE A 175 -13.95 2.14 20.98
N SER A 176 -14.14 1.54 19.79
CA SER A 176 -13.81 0.14 19.52
C SER A 176 -12.33 -0.11 19.16
N ALA A 177 -11.55 0.94 18.92
CA ALA A 177 -10.11 0.81 18.68
C ALA A 177 -9.40 0.40 19.98
N ARG A 178 -8.51 -0.60 19.89
CA ARG A 178 -7.80 -1.12 21.07
C ARG A 178 -6.40 -0.55 21.24
N ASN A 179 -5.82 -0.05 20.18
CA ASN A 179 -4.51 0.61 20.24
C ASN A 179 -4.74 2.12 20.35
N THR A 180 -4.62 2.64 21.59
CA THR A 180 -4.73 4.06 21.87
C THR A 180 -3.59 4.45 22.80
N PHE A 181 -2.68 5.29 22.33
CA PHE A 181 -1.47 5.66 23.05
C PHE A 181 -1.04 7.10 22.72
N PRO A 182 -0.36 7.78 23.66
CA PRO A 182 0.11 9.13 23.44
C PRO A 182 1.29 9.15 22.47
N GLY A 183 1.43 10.25 21.74
CA GLY A 183 2.57 10.55 20.91
C GLY A 183 2.84 12.04 20.85
N ARG A 184 4.08 12.40 20.52
CA ARG A 184 4.48 13.77 20.29
C ARG A 184 4.54 14.05 18.80
N LEU A 185 3.79 15.03 18.32
CA LEU A 185 3.84 15.48 16.93
C LEU A 185 5.19 16.15 16.65
N VAL A 186 6.00 15.54 15.79
CA VAL A 186 7.35 16.00 15.47
C VAL A 186 7.32 16.99 14.32
N SER A 187 6.60 16.64 13.23
CA SER A 187 6.53 17.47 12.02
C SER A 187 5.22 17.30 11.28
N LEU A 188 4.89 18.32 10.47
CA LEU A 188 3.80 18.31 9.51
C LEU A 188 4.37 18.74 8.16
N GLU A 189 4.25 17.90 7.14
CA GLU A 189 4.70 18.17 5.79
C GLU A 189 3.53 18.08 4.82
N ARG A 190 3.22 19.16 4.11
CA ARG A 190 2.15 19.14 3.11
C ARG A 190 2.66 18.58 1.78
N ARG A 191 2.03 17.51 1.30
CA ARG A 191 2.26 16.90 -0.02
C ARG A 191 0.95 16.90 -0.83
N GLY A 192 0.78 17.92 -1.64
CA GLY A 192 -0.44 18.10 -2.44
C GLY A 192 -1.68 18.28 -1.56
N VAL A 193 -2.59 17.31 -1.61
CA VAL A 193 -3.85 17.29 -0.85
C VAL A 193 -3.74 16.58 0.50
N THR A 194 -2.60 15.97 0.80
CA THR A 194 -2.33 15.23 2.04
C THR A 194 -1.32 15.97 2.90
N VAL A 195 -1.48 15.92 4.21
CA VAL A 195 -0.47 16.33 5.19
C VAL A 195 0.09 15.07 5.83
N ILE A 196 1.40 14.90 5.70
CA ILE A 196 2.14 13.83 6.36
C ILE A 196 2.57 14.35 7.74
N ALA A 197 2.07 13.70 8.78
CA ALA A 197 2.46 13.97 10.15
C ALA A 197 3.43 12.90 10.62
N THR A 198 4.56 13.31 11.21
CA THR A 198 5.48 12.40 11.91
C THR A 198 5.21 12.51 13.40
N VAL A 199 4.93 11.36 14.04
CA VAL A 199 4.57 11.29 15.48
C VAL A 199 5.50 10.31 16.18
N ASP A 200 6.14 10.76 17.24
CA ASP A 200 6.98 9.92 18.10
C ASP A 200 6.18 9.38 19.28
N SER A 201 6.11 8.06 19.39
CA SER A 201 5.51 7.31 20.51
C SER A 201 6.48 6.26 21.07
N GLY A 202 7.79 6.55 21.06
CA GLY A 202 8.87 5.59 21.32
C GLY A 202 9.31 4.82 20.07
N VAL A 203 8.50 4.86 19.02
CA VAL A 203 8.80 4.58 17.61
C VAL A 203 8.16 5.69 16.78
N SER A 204 8.73 5.96 15.61
CA SER A 204 8.23 7.01 14.71
C SER A 204 7.12 6.50 13.83
N PHE A 205 5.93 7.11 13.94
CA PHE A 205 4.78 6.84 13.08
C PHE A 205 4.65 7.91 12.01
N GLU A 206 4.37 7.50 10.78
CA GLU A 206 3.85 8.35 9.72
C GLU A 206 2.31 8.29 9.75
N VAL A 207 1.65 9.45 9.71
CA VAL A 207 0.18 9.55 9.72
C VAL A 207 -0.26 10.46 8.60
N HIS A 208 -1.22 10.00 7.79
CA HIS A 208 -1.77 10.81 6.70
C HIS A 208 -3.04 11.53 7.14
N LEU A 209 -3.03 12.84 7.04
CA LEU A 209 -4.12 13.73 7.44
C LEU A 209 -4.57 14.58 6.25
N THR A 210 -5.81 15.06 6.31
CA THR A 210 -6.25 16.13 5.42
C THR A 210 -5.85 17.49 5.99
N PRO A 211 -5.62 18.52 5.15
CA PRO A 211 -5.38 19.88 5.64
C PRO A 211 -6.48 20.39 6.58
N SER A 212 -7.74 20.05 6.29
CA SER A 212 -8.89 20.43 7.12
C SER A 212 -8.86 19.77 8.51
N ALA A 213 -8.38 18.52 8.62
CA ALA A 213 -8.23 17.85 9.92
C ALA A 213 -7.13 18.50 10.75
N VAL A 214 -6.01 18.88 10.14
CA VAL A 214 -4.91 19.61 10.81
C VAL A 214 -5.40 20.95 11.36
N GLU A 215 -6.16 21.69 10.56
CA GLU A 215 -6.73 22.99 10.96
C GLU A 215 -7.78 22.82 12.06
N ALA A 216 -8.74 21.91 11.89
CA ALA A 216 -9.82 21.69 12.86
C ALA A 216 -9.33 21.23 14.24
N LEU A 217 -8.25 20.44 14.28
CA LEU A 217 -7.63 19.95 15.51
C LEU A 217 -6.55 20.90 16.05
N GLY A 218 -6.21 21.96 15.31
CA GLY A 218 -5.16 22.91 15.70
C GLY A 218 -3.80 22.24 15.89
N LEU A 219 -3.45 21.28 14.98
CA LEU A 219 -2.24 20.49 15.14
C LEU A 219 -0.98 21.30 14.82
N GLY A 220 0.04 21.18 15.66
CA GLY A 220 1.34 21.81 15.48
C GLY A 220 2.50 21.00 16.04
N PRO A 221 3.72 21.14 15.49
CA PRO A 221 4.90 20.46 16.02
C PRO A 221 5.12 20.71 17.51
N GLY A 222 5.52 19.67 18.24
CA GLY A 222 5.75 19.68 19.68
C GLY A 222 4.51 19.33 20.51
N GLN A 223 3.32 19.30 19.92
CA GLN A 223 2.07 19.01 20.61
C GLN A 223 1.98 17.54 21.01
N GLN A 224 1.44 17.29 22.21
CA GLN A 224 1.03 15.96 22.66
C GLN A 224 -0.31 15.62 22.03
N ILE A 225 -0.38 14.47 21.38
CA ILE A 225 -1.58 13.94 20.72
C ILE A 225 -1.76 12.47 21.06
N TRP A 226 -2.89 11.91 20.68
CA TRP A 226 -3.18 10.48 20.80
C TRP A 226 -3.29 9.84 19.43
N LEU A 227 -2.58 8.73 19.25
CA LEU A 227 -2.75 7.85 18.09
C LEU A 227 -3.77 6.77 18.42
N VAL A 228 -4.64 6.51 17.47
CA VAL A 228 -5.73 5.53 17.59
C VAL A 228 -5.72 4.62 16.39
N ILE A 229 -5.53 3.32 16.63
CA ILE A 229 -5.40 2.32 15.58
C ILE A 229 -6.32 1.14 15.92
N LYS A 230 -7.11 0.69 14.96
CA LYS A 230 -7.91 -0.53 15.14
C LYS A 230 -7.00 -1.75 15.12
N THR A 231 -7.35 -2.79 15.89
CA THR A 231 -6.66 -4.07 15.87
C THR A 231 -6.50 -4.63 14.46
N TYR A 232 -7.56 -4.56 13.63
CA TYR A 232 -7.55 -5.08 12.26
C TYR A 232 -6.82 -4.20 11.23
N SER A 233 -6.40 -2.98 11.60
CA SER A 233 -5.51 -2.16 10.77
C SER A 233 -4.03 -2.51 10.98
N CYS A 234 -3.72 -3.43 11.91
CA CYS A 234 -2.37 -3.94 12.16
C CYS A 234 -2.20 -5.26 11.42
N HIS A 235 -1.36 -5.31 10.40
CA HIS A 235 -1.09 -6.50 9.61
C HIS A 235 0.24 -7.12 10.01
N LEU A 236 0.25 -8.45 10.23
CA LEU A 236 1.47 -9.18 10.54
C LEU A 236 2.10 -9.66 9.23
N VAL A 237 3.33 -9.27 9.01
CA VAL A 237 4.07 -9.59 7.77
C VAL A 237 5.39 -10.29 8.10
N THR A 238 5.79 -11.21 7.24
CA THR A 238 7.12 -11.81 7.32
C THR A 238 8.15 -10.81 6.78
N PRO A 239 9.32 -10.71 7.42
CA PRO A 239 10.42 -9.87 6.92
C PRO A 239 10.79 -10.25 5.49
N ALA A 240 11.19 -9.25 4.69
CA ALA A 240 11.85 -9.50 3.41
C ALA A 240 13.09 -10.38 3.67
N GLN A 241 13.23 -11.49 2.94
CA GLN A 241 14.43 -12.30 3.04
C GLN A 241 15.61 -11.46 2.58
N LYS A 242 16.54 -11.15 3.48
CA LYS A 242 17.87 -10.69 3.07
C LYS A 242 18.48 -11.81 2.25
N MET A 243 18.56 -11.65 0.94
CA MET A 243 19.35 -12.53 0.08
C MET A 243 20.82 -12.36 0.48
N THR A 244 21.25 -13.09 1.50
CA THR A 244 22.66 -13.31 1.80
C THR A 244 23.09 -14.53 0.98
N GLY A 245 23.75 -14.29 -0.17
CA GLY A 245 24.58 -15.28 -0.82
C GLY A 245 23.91 -16.17 -1.86
N LEU A 246 23.88 -15.68 -3.10
CA LEU A 246 24.00 -16.50 -4.31
C LEU A 246 24.68 -15.63 -5.41
N VAL A 247 25.86 -15.13 -5.07
CA VAL A 247 26.90 -14.83 -6.06
C VAL A 247 28.02 -15.80 -5.69
N ASP A 248 28.04 -16.94 -6.35
CA ASP A 248 29.17 -17.76 -6.74
C ASP A 248 28.66 -19.20 -7.00
N ALA A 249 28.34 -19.47 -8.25
CA ALA A 249 28.61 -20.74 -8.91
C ALA A 249 28.27 -20.62 -10.41
N ARG A 250 29.30 -20.22 -11.18
CA ARG A 250 29.63 -20.58 -12.58
C ARG A 250 28.52 -20.99 -13.54
#